data_7a2bd559dff86ed4cec7a24eec3a0d72
#
_entry.id   7a2bd559dff86ed4cec7a24eec3a0d72
#
_cell.length_a   1.000
_cell.length_b   1.000
_cell.length_c   1.000
_cell.angle_alpha   90.00
_cell.angle_beta   90.00
_cell.angle_gamma   90.00
#
_symmetry.space_group_name_H-M   'P 1'
#
loop_
_entity.id
_entity.type
_entity.pdbx_description
1 polymer ?
#
loop_
_entity_poly.entity_id
_entity_poly.type
_entity_poly.pdbx_seq_one_letter_code
_entity_poly.pdbx_strand_id
1 'polypeptide(L)'
;TNYFLVAARDRIRVNCDLKHVDAVLCCDPKIFTHTNPLVGLKDGGVFIWESNLKAEHVWQRIPKRFRQELIDKKIKFYTLAGFDIAKKHTPSPELQTRMQGNSFLGAFFKTSVFLDDHGINQATFLDAVLTQYKKKFGKLGQSVVDSNLEVMKSGFEDVINISHGNIDDVD
;
A
#
# COMPACT_ATOMS: atom_id res chain seq x y z
N THR A 1 11.99 -9.18 -2.81
CA THR A 1 11.68 -9.07 -4.25
C THR A 1 10.89 -7.80 -4.49
N ASN A 2 11.32 -7.00 -5.45
CA ASN A 2 10.65 -5.77 -5.85
C ASN A 2 9.84 -6.01 -7.12
N TYR A 3 8.66 -5.40 -7.21
CA TYR A 3 7.83 -5.37 -8.40
C TYR A 3 7.63 -3.91 -8.82
N PHE A 4 7.78 -3.65 -10.11
CA PHE A 4 7.51 -2.34 -10.69
C PHE A 4 6.28 -2.44 -11.58
N LEU A 5 5.31 -1.54 -11.37
CA LEU A 5 4.09 -1.43 -12.16
C LEU A 5 4.03 -0.06 -12.81
N VAL A 6 3.77 -0.04 -14.10
CA VAL A 6 3.49 1.18 -14.87
C VAL A 6 2.08 1.08 -15.45
N ALA A 7 1.27 2.10 -15.23
CA ALA A 7 0.01 2.30 -15.92
C ALA A 7 0.10 3.55 -16.79
N ALA A 8 -0.15 3.42 -18.09
CA ALA A 8 -0.08 4.52 -19.06
C ALA A 8 -1.16 4.39 -20.12
N ARG A 9 -1.58 5.54 -20.69
CA ARG A 9 -2.52 5.56 -21.85
C ARG A 9 -1.83 5.10 -23.14
N ASP A 10 -0.53 5.42 -23.27
CA ASP A 10 0.25 5.07 -24.43
C ASP A 10 1.01 3.76 -24.25
N ARG A 11 1.53 3.22 -25.37
CA ARG A 11 2.32 1.99 -25.35
C ARG A 11 3.57 2.16 -24.48
N ILE A 12 3.70 1.32 -23.47
CA ILE A 12 4.91 1.22 -22.66
C ILE A 12 6.00 0.55 -23.50
N ARG A 13 7.10 1.28 -23.73
CA ARG A 13 8.19 0.85 -24.61
C ARG A 13 9.38 0.24 -23.86
N VAL A 14 9.42 0.40 -22.54
CA VAL A 14 10.56 0.00 -21.72
C VAL A 14 10.05 -0.91 -20.59
N ASN A 15 10.72 -2.05 -20.40
CA ASN A 15 10.51 -2.95 -19.29
C ASN A 15 11.80 -2.99 -18.47
N CYS A 16 11.92 -2.13 -17.49
CA CYS A 16 13.08 -2.00 -16.61
C CYS A 16 12.65 -1.52 -15.23
N ASP A 17 13.59 -1.55 -14.28
CA ASP A 17 13.41 -0.96 -12.96
C ASP A 17 13.09 0.53 -13.08
N LEU A 18 12.08 0.97 -12.36
CA LEU A 18 11.65 2.36 -12.38
C LEU A 18 12.55 3.18 -11.44
N LYS A 19 13.08 4.27 -11.99
CA LYS A 19 13.88 5.25 -11.23
C LYS A 19 13.05 6.42 -10.68
N HIS A 20 11.78 6.53 -11.13
CA HIS A 20 10.86 7.58 -10.71
C HIS A 20 9.48 6.95 -10.50
N VAL A 21 9.06 6.81 -9.26
CA VAL A 21 7.78 6.21 -8.90
C VAL A 21 6.92 7.20 -8.11
N ASP A 22 5.60 7.12 -8.30
CA ASP A 22 4.64 7.99 -7.61
C ASP A 22 4.19 7.40 -6.27
N ALA A 23 4.24 6.07 -6.15
CA ALA A 23 3.86 5.37 -4.92
C ALA A 23 4.74 4.15 -4.67
N VAL A 24 5.04 3.91 -3.40
CA VAL A 24 5.71 2.70 -2.90
C VAL A 24 4.80 2.00 -1.90
N LEU A 25 4.48 0.74 -2.18
CA LEU A 25 3.72 -0.16 -1.31
C LEU A 25 4.70 -1.12 -0.64
N CYS A 26 5.00 -0.89 0.62
CA CYS A 26 6.00 -1.63 1.37
C CYS A 26 5.34 -2.62 2.32
N CYS A 27 5.20 -3.88 1.89
CA CYS A 27 4.59 -4.97 2.66
C CYS A 27 5.55 -5.60 3.69
N ASP A 28 6.76 -5.08 3.83
CA ASP A 28 7.76 -5.60 4.77
C ASP A 28 7.90 -4.68 5.99
N PRO A 29 7.52 -5.12 7.20
CA PRO A 29 7.63 -4.31 8.41
C PRO A 29 9.06 -3.99 8.81
N LYS A 30 10.06 -4.76 8.31
CA LYS A 30 11.49 -4.59 8.64
C LYS A 30 12.29 -3.91 7.54
N ILE A 31 11.66 -3.32 6.56
CA ILE A 31 12.31 -2.79 5.35
C ILE A 31 13.49 -1.85 5.65
N PHE A 32 13.36 -0.98 6.63
CA PHE A 32 14.39 -0.01 6.99
C PHE A 32 15.67 -0.62 7.57
N THR A 33 15.67 -1.92 7.91
CA THR A 33 16.84 -2.60 8.44
C THR A 33 17.78 -3.11 7.36
N HIS A 34 17.32 -3.28 6.13
CA HIS A 34 18.09 -3.92 5.07
C HIS A 34 18.08 -3.20 3.72
N THR A 35 17.23 -2.19 3.53
CA THR A 35 17.22 -1.42 2.28
C THR A 35 16.67 -0.02 2.49
N ASN A 36 16.80 0.84 1.47
CA ASN A 36 16.10 2.12 1.40
C ASN A 36 14.84 1.96 0.55
N PRO A 37 13.62 1.94 1.15
CA PRO A 37 12.37 1.81 0.40
C PRO A 37 11.99 3.08 -0.37
N LEU A 38 12.66 4.22 -0.11
CA LEU A 38 12.33 5.52 -0.69
C LEU A 38 13.12 5.82 -1.98
N VAL A 39 14.01 4.90 -2.39
CA VAL A 39 14.78 5.07 -3.62
C VAL A 39 13.85 5.18 -4.83
N GLY A 40 14.01 6.26 -5.57
CA GLY A 40 13.20 6.52 -6.78
C GLY A 40 11.81 7.11 -6.50
N LEU A 41 11.38 7.21 -5.25
CA LEU A 41 10.12 7.88 -4.90
C LEU A 41 10.24 9.38 -5.15
N LYS A 42 9.29 9.93 -5.92
CA LYS A 42 9.23 11.34 -6.30
C LYS A 42 8.86 12.22 -5.11
N ASP A 43 9.22 13.48 -5.18
CA ASP A 43 8.76 14.50 -4.26
C ASP A 43 7.22 14.56 -4.25
N GLY A 44 6.64 14.59 -3.05
CA GLY A 44 5.20 14.52 -2.86
C GLY A 44 4.56 13.16 -3.14
N GLY A 45 5.39 12.13 -3.41
CA GLY A 45 4.93 10.77 -3.62
C GLY A 45 4.29 10.13 -2.39
N VAL A 46 3.74 8.94 -2.56
CA VAL A 46 3.04 8.18 -1.51
C VAL A 46 3.90 7.01 -1.06
N PHE A 47 4.10 6.87 0.24
CA PHE A 47 4.74 5.71 0.86
C PHE A 47 3.78 5.05 1.85
N ILE A 48 3.42 3.78 1.62
CA ILE A 48 2.56 2.99 2.50
C ILE A 48 3.40 1.86 3.08
N TRP A 49 3.53 1.82 4.41
CA TRP A 49 4.36 0.84 5.12
C TRP A 49 3.53 -0.11 5.97
N GLU A 50 3.86 -1.41 5.90
CA GLU A 50 3.30 -2.43 6.78
C GLU A 50 3.71 -2.17 8.22
N SER A 51 2.75 -1.80 9.05
CA SER A 51 2.96 -1.59 10.48
C SER A 51 1.65 -1.72 11.25
N ASN A 52 1.68 -2.43 12.36
CA ASN A 52 0.57 -2.50 13.33
C ASN A 52 0.80 -1.62 14.57
N LEU A 53 1.80 -0.74 14.51
CA LEU A 53 2.06 0.23 15.56
C LEU A 53 0.96 1.29 15.57
N LYS A 54 0.68 1.84 16.75
CA LYS A 54 -0.16 3.04 16.87
C LYS A 54 0.52 4.22 16.17
N ALA A 55 -0.28 5.09 15.56
CA ALA A 55 0.21 6.21 14.75
C ALA A 55 1.26 7.08 15.46
N GLU A 56 1.05 7.33 16.77
CA GLU A 56 1.96 8.11 17.61
C GLU A 56 3.37 7.51 17.77
N HIS A 57 3.53 6.19 17.57
CA HIS A 57 4.80 5.49 17.74
C HIS A 57 5.51 5.16 16.42
N VAL A 58 4.82 5.34 15.29
CA VAL A 58 5.35 4.97 13.98
C VAL A 58 6.57 5.80 13.62
N TRP A 59 6.48 7.12 13.79
CA TRP A 59 7.54 8.04 13.37
C TRP A 59 8.87 7.74 14.04
N GLN A 60 8.85 7.42 15.33
CA GLN A 60 10.03 7.12 16.13
C GLN A 60 10.73 5.82 15.68
N ARG A 61 10.00 4.88 15.08
CA ARG A 61 10.56 3.62 14.56
C ARG A 61 11.30 3.76 13.22
N ILE A 62 11.18 4.91 12.58
CA ILE A 62 11.89 5.16 11.32
C ILE A 62 13.29 5.68 11.63
N PRO A 63 14.37 5.09 11.08
CA PRO A 63 15.71 5.62 11.29
C PRO A 63 15.85 7.07 10.81
N LYS A 64 16.59 7.90 11.56
CA LYS A 64 16.75 9.35 11.34
C LYS A 64 17.00 9.74 9.88
N ARG A 65 17.86 9.00 9.18
CA ARG A 65 18.18 9.26 7.76
C ARG A 65 16.96 9.19 6.84
N PHE A 66 16.02 8.27 7.13
CA PHE A 66 14.78 8.12 6.33
C PHE A 66 13.72 9.15 6.73
N ARG A 67 13.67 9.56 8.00
CA ARG A 67 12.82 10.68 8.44
C ARG A 67 13.19 11.96 7.69
N GLN A 68 14.50 12.25 7.58
CA GLN A 68 15.00 13.39 6.81
C GLN A 68 14.53 13.29 5.35
N GLU A 69 14.71 12.15 4.70
CA GLU A 69 14.30 11.95 3.30
C GLU A 69 12.78 12.11 3.11
N LEU A 70 11.96 11.59 4.05
CA LEU A 70 10.51 11.77 4.03
C LEU A 70 10.10 13.24 4.09
N ILE A 71 10.74 14.02 4.95
CA ILE A 71 10.49 15.46 5.11
C ILE A 71 10.95 16.23 3.87
N ASP A 72 12.20 16.04 3.45
CA ASP A 72 12.81 16.78 2.35
C ASP A 72 12.03 16.61 1.04
N LYS A 73 11.58 15.39 0.77
CA LYS A 73 10.77 15.05 -0.40
C LYS A 73 9.27 15.28 -0.19
N LYS A 74 8.83 15.74 0.98
CA LYS A 74 7.41 15.94 1.33
C LYS A 74 6.55 14.71 1.05
N ILE A 75 7.06 13.52 1.36
CA ILE A 75 6.40 12.24 1.10
C ILE A 75 5.12 12.15 1.94
N LYS A 76 4.02 11.78 1.30
CA LYS A 76 2.77 11.42 1.99
C LYS A 76 2.96 10.03 2.60
N PHE A 77 3.12 9.98 3.91
CA PHE A 77 3.46 8.76 4.61
C PHE A 77 2.22 8.13 5.27
N TYR A 78 2.04 6.85 5.04
CA TYR A 78 0.92 6.07 5.57
C TYR A 78 1.40 4.74 6.14
N THR A 79 0.61 4.19 7.07
CA THR A 79 0.78 2.82 7.56
C THR A 79 -0.49 2.01 7.37
N LEU A 80 -0.31 0.71 7.27
CA LEU A 80 -1.38 -0.28 7.16
C LEU A 80 -0.97 -1.56 7.87
N ALA A 81 -1.83 -2.08 8.75
CA ALA A 81 -1.65 -3.39 9.37
C ALA A 81 -2.21 -4.50 8.45
N GLY A 82 -1.62 -4.64 7.26
CA GLY A 82 -2.13 -5.51 6.21
C GLY A 82 -2.15 -6.99 6.57
N PHE A 83 -1.18 -7.46 7.37
CA PHE A 83 -1.19 -8.82 7.91
C PHE A 83 -2.34 -9.05 8.89
N ASP A 84 -2.60 -8.09 9.77
CA ASP A 84 -3.69 -8.20 10.75
C ASP A 84 -5.05 -8.17 10.04
N ILE A 85 -5.20 -7.36 9.01
CA ILE A 85 -6.38 -7.34 8.14
C ILE A 85 -6.56 -8.72 7.47
N ALA A 86 -5.53 -9.24 6.82
CA ALA A 86 -5.59 -10.53 6.16
C ALA A 86 -5.94 -11.67 7.14
N LYS A 87 -5.37 -11.65 8.35
CA LYS A 87 -5.60 -12.64 9.39
C LYS A 87 -7.05 -12.68 9.87
N LYS A 88 -7.74 -11.55 9.90
CA LYS A 88 -9.18 -11.48 10.27
C LYS A 88 -10.07 -12.21 9.25
N HIS A 89 -9.65 -12.27 7.98
CA HIS A 89 -10.48 -12.77 6.88
C HIS A 89 -10.10 -14.18 6.41
N THR A 90 -8.98 -14.75 6.88
CA THR A 90 -8.63 -16.13 6.58
C THR A 90 -7.79 -16.77 7.68
N PRO A 91 -8.10 -18.03 8.06
CA PRO A 91 -7.28 -18.79 9.02
C PRO A 91 -6.00 -19.36 8.40
N SER A 92 -5.93 -19.46 7.06
CA SER A 92 -4.80 -20.08 6.35
C SER A 92 -3.60 -19.12 6.27
N PRO A 93 -2.43 -19.46 6.87
CA PRO A 93 -1.24 -18.60 6.82
C PRO A 93 -0.76 -18.31 5.39
N GLU A 94 -0.87 -19.28 4.48
CA GLU A 94 -0.49 -19.11 3.08
C GLU A 94 -1.38 -18.06 2.40
N LEU A 95 -2.69 -18.10 2.65
CA LEU A 95 -3.63 -17.14 2.10
C LEU A 95 -3.47 -15.77 2.74
N GLN A 96 -3.09 -15.68 4.02
CA GLN A 96 -2.83 -14.39 4.70
C GLN A 96 -1.75 -13.59 3.97
N THR A 97 -0.64 -14.22 3.60
CA THR A 97 0.44 -13.56 2.85
C THR A 97 -0.03 -13.05 1.48
N ARG A 98 -0.87 -13.83 0.78
CA ARG A 98 -1.43 -13.43 -0.52
C ARG A 98 -2.45 -12.31 -0.36
N MET A 99 -3.27 -12.36 0.68
CA MET A 99 -4.32 -11.37 0.94
C MET A 99 -3.77 -10.04 1.45
N GLN A 100 -2.62 -10.01 2.13
CA GLN A 100 -1.94 -8.77 2.50
C GLN A 100 -1.79 -7.83 1.30
N GLY A 101 -1.39 -8.35 0.14
CA GLY A 101 -1.30 -7.55 -1.08
C GLY A 101 -2.61 -6.88 -1.51
N ASN A 102 -3.77 -7.52 -1.25
CA ASN A 102 -5.07 -6.92 -1.56
C ASN A 102 -5.41 -5.76 -0.60
N SER A 103 -5.01 -5.83 0.67
CA SER A 103 -5.19 -4.69 1.59
C SER A 103 -4.35 -3.48 1.16
N PHE A 104 -3.11 -3.71 0.74
CA PHE A 104 -2.26 -2.65 0.18
C PHE A 104 -2.81 -2.07 -1.12
N LEU A 105 -3.46 -2.88 -1.95
CA LEU A 105 -4.16 -2.39 -3.14
C LEU A 105 -5.29 -1.42 -2.76
N GLY A 106 -6.09 -1.74 -1.76
CA GLY A 106 -7.12 -0.85 -1.21
C GLY A 106 -6.52 0.46 -0.71
N ALA A 107 -5.47 0.38 0.10
CA ALA A 107 -4.77 1.55 0.62
C ALA A 107 -4.18 2.44 -0.50
N PHE A 108 -3.62 1.85 -1.55
CA PHE A 108 -3.13 2.57 -2.72
C PHE A 108 -4.23 3.40 -3.39
N PHE A 109 -5.37 2.80 -3.67
CA PHE A 109 -6.47 3.53 -4.31
C PHE A 109 -7.04 4.63 -3.42
N LYS A 110 -7.00 4.49 -2.09
CA LYS A 110 -7.42 5.52 -1.14
C LYS A 110 -6.45 6.71 -1.10
N THR A 111 -5.16 6.45 -1.19
CA THR A 111 -4.12 7.46 -0.89
C THR A 111 -3.51 8.08 -2.13
N SER A 112 -3.68 7.44 -3.30
CA SER A 112 -3.21 7.96 -4.58
C SER A 112 -4.28 8.89 -5.21
N VAL A 113 -3.84 9.74 -6.12
CA VAL A 113 -4.73 10.62 -6.91
C VAL A 113 -5.46 9.86 -8.03
N PHE A 114 -5.25 8.56 -8.17
CA PHE A 114 -5.71 7.80 -9.33
C PHE A 114 -7.23 7.83 -9.53
N LEU A 115 -8.00 7.66 -8.46
CA LEU A 115 -9.46 7.65 -8.55
C LEU A 115 -9.98 9.06 -8.91
N ASP A 116 -9.43 10.10 -8.28
CA ASP A 116 -9.83 11.49 -8.51
C ASP A 116 -9.47 11.95 -9.92
N ASP A 117 -8.26 11.66 -10.39
CA ASP A 117 -7.78 12.01 -11.74
C ASP A 117 -8.61 11.37 -12.85
N HIS A 118 -9.26 10.24 -12.57
CA HIS A 118 -10.10 9.53 -13.53
C HIS A 118 -11.60 9.73 -13.28
N GLY A 119 -11.99 10.52 -12.30
CA GLY A 119 -13.40 10.76 -11.94
C GLY A 119 -14.13 9.50 -11.46
N ILE A 120 -13.41 8.56 -10.85
CA ILE A 120 -13.94 7.27 -10.39
C ILE A 120 -14.32 7.41 -8.92
N ASN A 121 -15.61 7.33 -8.62
CA ASN A 121 -16.06 7.30 -7.23
C ASN A 121 -15.86 5.91 -6.60
N GLN A 122 -15.89 5.86 -5.27
CA GLN A 122 -15.66 4.64 -4.50
C GLN A 122 -16.61 3.49 -4.88
N ALA A 123 -17.88 3.76 -5.14
CA ALA A 123 -18.85 2.73 -5.49
C ALA A 123 -18.52 2.08 -6.85
N THR A 124 -18.22 2.88 -7.86
CA THR A 124 -17.77 2.41 -9.18
C THR A 124 -16.48 1.61 -9.10
N PHE A 125 -15.53 2.09 -8.29
CA PHE A 125 -14.27 1.39 -8.04
C PHE A 125 -14.51 0.00 -7.41
N LEU A 126 -15.32 -0.07 -6.33
CA LEU A 126 -15.62 -1.34 -5.65
C LEU A 126 -16.35 -2.33 -6.56
N ASP A 127 -17.26 -1.88 -7.41
CA ASP A 127 -17.96 -2.73 -8.37
C ASP A 127 -17.00 -3.29 -9.43
N ALA A 128 -16.08 -2.47 -9.93
CA ALA A 128 -15.04 -2.91 -10.84
C ALA A 128 -14.13 -3.97 -10.20
N VAL A 129 -13.71 -3.77 -8.94
CA VAL A 129 -12.90 -4.74 -8.19
C VAL A 129 -13.68 -6.05 -7.98
N LEU A 130 -14.94 -5.98 -7.56
CA LEU A 130 -15.79 -7.17 -7.40
C LEU A 130 -15.89 -7.97 -8.70
N THR A 131 -16.10 -7.29 -9.82
CA THR A 131 -16.16 -7.92 -11.16
C THR A 131 -14.84 -8.64 -11.48
N GLN A 132 -13.70 -8.01 -11.23
CA GLN A 132 -12.39 -8.64 -11.45
C GLN A 132 -12.15 -9.82 -10.50
N TYR A 133 -12.56 -9.72 -9.24
CA TYR A 133 -12.40 -10.81 -8.28
C TYR A 133 -13.29 -11.99 -8.58
N LYS A 134 -14.53 -11.78 -9.04
CA LYS A 134 -15.41 -12.86 -9.56
C LYS A 134 -14.75 -13.57 -10.74
N LYS A 135 -14.17 -12.83 -11.68
CA LYS A 135 -13.47 -13.41 -12.82
C LYS A 135 -12.23 -14.21 -12.40
N LYS A 136 -11.44 -13.70 -11.44
CA LYS A 136 -10.18 -14.30 -11.00
C LYS A 136 -10.38 -15.46 -10.04
N PHE A 137 -11.27 -15.32 -9.07
CA PHE A 137 -11.43 -16.21 -7.93
C PHE A 137 -12.77 -16.98 -7.93
N GLY A 138 -13.71 -16.66 -8.81
CA GLY A 138 -15.05 -17.26 -8.80
C GLY A 138 -15.05 -18.79 -8.89
N LYS A 139 -14.09 -19.38 -9.59
CA LYS A 139 -13.92 -20.85 -9.67
C LYS A 139 -13.49 -21.47 -8.33
N LEU A 140 -12.97 -20.70 -7.40
CA LEU A 140 -12.56 -21.13 -6.06
C LEU A 140 -13.67 -21.03 -5.03
N GLY A 141 -14.81 -20.49 -5.42
CA GLY A 141 -16.00 -20.32 -4.59
C GLY A 141 -16.26 -18.86 -4.17
N GLN A 142 -17.52 -18.57 -3.88
CA GLN A 142 -17.98 -17.22 -3.52
C GLN A 142 -17.30 -16.71 -2.26
N SER A 143 -17.08 -17.56 -1.25
CA SER A 143 -16.40 -17.17 0.00
C SER A 143 -14.99 -16.62 -0.23
N VAL A 144 -14.26 -17.13 -1.23
CA VAL A 144 -12.93 -16.63 -1.59
C VAL A 144 -13.03 -15.24 -2.22
N VAL A 145 -14.02 -15.03 -3.09
CA VAL A 145 -14.29 -13.71 -3.69
C VAL A 145 -14.61 -12.69 -2.60
N ASP A 146 -15.50 -13.03 -1.69
CA ASP A 146 -15.97 -12.14 -0.62
C ASP A 146 -14.82 -11.80 0.35
N SER A 147 -14.05 -12.79 0.79
CA SER A 147 -12.89 -12.55 1.68
C SER A 147 -11.84 -11.63 1.04
N ASN A 148 -11.53 -11.81 -0.25
CA ASN A 148 -10.60 -10.94 -0.95
C ASN A 148 -11.13 -9.51 -1.08
N LEU A 149 -12.44 -9.35 -1.32
CA LEU A 149 -13.08 -8.04 -1.42
C LEU A 149 -13.07 -7.32 -0.06
N GLU A 150 -13.41 -8.03 1.02
CA GLU A 150 -13.40 -7.44 2.37
C GLU A 150 -11.99 -7.03 2.83
N VAL A 151 -10.96 -7.82 2.53
CA VAL A 151 -9.56 -7.44 2.79
C VAL A 151 -9.19 -6.17 2.04
N MET A 152 -9.58 -6.04 0.78
CA MET A 152 -9.29 -4.84 0.00
C MET A 152 -10.04 -3.62 0.53
N LYS A 153 -11.33 -3.76 0.88
CA LYS A 153 -12.11 -2.69 1.51
C LYS A 153 -11.50 -2.24 2.84
N SER A 154 -11.12 -3.20 3.70
CA SER A 154 -10.44 -2.87 4.96
C SER A 154 -9.14 -2.11 4.71
N GLY A 155 -8.36 -2.49 3.70
CA GLY A 155 -7.16 -1.74 3.34
C GLY A 155 -7.45 -0.31 2.88
N PHE A 156 -8.56 -0.09 2.18
CA PHE A 156 -9.02 1.23 1.78
C PHE A 156 -9.48 2.08 2.98
N GLU A 157 -10.13 1.47 3.97
CA GLU A 157 -10.73 2.16 5.12
C GLU A 157 -9.73 2.37 6.26
N ASP A 158 -8.87 1.37 6.52
CA ASP A 158 -8.01 1.31 7.71
C ASP A 158 -6.60 1.90 7.50
N VAL A 159 -6.27 2.40 6.29
CA VAL A 159 -4.99 3.05 6.04
C VAL A 159 -4.88 4.36 6.83
N ILE A 160 -3.77 4.53 7.58
CA ILE A 160 -3.58 5.64 8.51
C ILE A 160 -2.52 6.60 7.97
N ASN A 161 -2.86 7.89 7.88
CA ASN A 161 -1.89 8.94 7.58
C ASN A 161 -1.00 9.19 8.79
N ILE A 162 0.32 9.22 8.58
CA ILE A 162 1.31 9.52 9.61
C ILE A 162 1.88 10.90 9.36
N SER A 163 1.63 11.80 10.29
CA SER A 163 2.25 13.14 10.25
C SER A 163 3.75 13.03 10.47
N HIS A 164 4.51 13.85 9.74
CA HIS A 164 5.93 13.99 9.99
C HIS A 164 6.15 14.63 11.37
N GLY A 165 6.90 13.94 12.21
CA GLY A 165 7.35 14.44 13.52
C GLY A 165 8.72 15.14 13.42
N ASN A 166 9.36 15.32 14.56
CA ASN A 166 10.72 15.85 14.61
C ASN A 166 11.73 14.76 14.16
N ILE A 167 12.77 15.17 13.48
CA ILE A 167 13.86 14.27 13.04
C ILE A 167 14.57 13.62 14.23
N ASP A 168 14.70 14.37 15.32
CA ASP A 168 15.40 13.96 16.53
C ASP A 168 14.50 13.26 17.58
N ASP A 169 13.24 13.01 17.25
CA ASP A 169 12.36 12.23 18.13
C ASP A 169 13.00 10.85 18.42
N VAL A 170 13.14 10.52 19.70
CA VAL A 170 13.73 9.27 20.16
C VAL A 170 12.62 8.38 20.71
N ASP A 171 12.80 7.08 20.57
CA ASP A 171 11.96 6.04 21.20
C ASP A 171 12.05 6.09 22.72
#